data_2d76918be42e0ee11b7e4c2015d898bd
#
_entry.id   2d76918be42e0ee11b7e4c2015d898bd
#
_cell.length_a   1.000
_cell.length_b   1.000
_cell.length_c   1.000
_cell.angle_alpha   90.00
_cell.angle_beta   90.00
_cell.angle_gamma   90.00
#
_symmetry.space_group_name_H-M   'P 1'
#
loop_
_entity.id
_entity.type
_entity.pdbx_description
1 polymer ?
#
loop_
_entity_poly.entity_id
_entity_poly.type
_entity_poly.pdbx_seq_one_letter_code
_entity_poly.pdbx_strand_id
1 'polypeptide(L)'
;TIHSAEVADMAGKKKKNVDVIGAAMKLAGVQGWRDTTMADIAETAGLSLVELRNMYGSKTAILAGLIRQTDDIVLAGSGADMADEPVRDRLFDVIMRRLDALAPYRDGIAAVARDLTRDPGALACLAAGPGRRSLQWMLEAARIQPWGLAAPLQIKGLGLVYASVLRVWLTDEGEDLSKTMAALDKALGRVESILSTLRRGPRRFRRDDNDTAETTTE
;
A
#
# COMPACT_ATOMS: atom_id res chain seq x y z
N THR A 1 -1.23 52.64 -20.29
CA THR A 1 -1.00 51.54 -21.25
C THR A 1 0.11 50.59 -20.81
N ILE A 2 0.83 50.87 -19.70
CA ILE A 2 1.94 50.01 -19.18
C ILE A 2 1.45 48.97 -18.14
N HIS A 3 0.30 49.24 -17.50
CA HIS A 3 -0.21 48.40 -16.42
C HIS A 3 -0.94 47.09 -16.88
N SER A 4 -1.32 47.05 -18.17
CA SER A 4 -2.03 45.86 -18.73
C SER A 4 -1.11 44.74 -19.22
N ALA A 5 0.17 45.02 -19.49
CA ALA A 5 1.15 44.04 -19.93
C ALA A 5 1.75 43.22 -18.78
N GLU A 6 1.88 43.84 -17.60
CA GLU A 6 2.43 43.21 -16.39
C GLU A 6 1.47 42.19 -15.77
N VAL A 7 0.15 42.48 -15.85
CA VAL A 7 -0.90 41.55 -15.35
C VAL A 7 -1.06 40.34 -16.26
N ALA A 8 -0.78 40.47 -17.56
CA ALA A 8 -0.85 39.37 -18.50
C ALA A 8 0.34 38.39 -18.37
N ASP A 9 1.51 38.88 -17.94
CA ASP A 9 2.70 38.03 -17.73
C ASP A 9 2.60 37.18 -16.44
N MET A 10 1.82 37.60 -15.47
CA MET A 10 1.56 36.85 -14.24
C MET A 10 0.53 35.72 -14.42
N ALA A 11 -0.33 35.78 -15.42
CA ALA A 11 -1.34 34.74 -15.73
C ALA A 11 -0.81 33.61 -16.61
N GLY A 12 0.36 33.75 -17.20
CA GLY A 12 0.95 32.83 -18.17
C GLY A 12 1.97 31.84 -17.59
N LYS A 13 2.23 31.81 -16.30
CA LYS A 13 3.08 30.78 -15.69
C LYS A 13 2.31 29.46 -15.72
N LYS A 14 2.40 28.73 -16.87
CA LYS A 14 2.07 27.30 -16.95
C LYS A 14 2.52 26.67 -15.63
N LYS A 15 1.58 26.11 -14.86
CA LYS A 15 1.92 25.24 -13.71
C LYS A 15 2.86 24.17 -14.27
N LYS A 16 4.15 24.39 -14.11
CA LYS A 16 5.15 23.35 -14.33
C LYS A 16 4.69 22.20 -13.48
N ASN A 17 4.43 21.07 -14.08
CA ASN A 17 4.01 19.88 -13.34
C ASN A 17 5.23 19.45 -12.52
N VAL A 18 5.34 19.99 -11.30
CA VAL A 18 6.52 19.83 -10.45
C VAL A 18 6.38 18.50 -9.74
N ASP A 19 7.20 17.55 -10.12
CA ASP A 19 7.24 16.24 -9.51
C ASP A 19 8.13 16.22 -8.26
N VAL A 20 7.59 16.73 -7.17
CA VAL A 20 8.27 16.68 -5.84
C VAL A 20 8.47 15.24 -5.36
N ILE A 21 7.51 14.36 -5.64
CA ILE A 21 7.57 12.96 -5.20
C ILE A 21 8.68 12.24 -5.95
N GLY A 22 8.75 12.40 -7.27
CA GLY A 22 9.82 11.83 -8.08
C GLY A 22 11.20 12.35 -7.69
N ALA A 23 11.34 13.66 -7.45
CA ALA A 23 12.58 14.26 -6.95
C ALA A 23 13.02 13.66 -5.62
N ALA A 24 12.08 13.52 -4.67
CA ALA A 24 12.35 12.94 -3.35
C ALA A 24 12.75 11.45 -3.44
N MET A 25 12.06 10.66 -4.25
CA MET A 25 12.36 9.24 -4.43
C MET A 25 13.68 9.02 -5.16
N LYS A 26 13.99 9.84 -6.17
CA LYS A 26 15.28 9.80 -6.85
C LYS A 26 16.44 10.07 -5.89
N LEU A 27 16.35 11.14 -5.10
CA LEU A 27 17.37 11.47 -4.09
C LEU A 27 17.49 10.35 -3.06
N ALA A 28 16.38 9.82 -2.56
CA ALA A 28 16.39 8.71 -1.62
C ALA A 28 17.11 7.48 -2.17
N GLY A 29 16.94 7.16 -3.45
CA GLY A 29 17.62 6.04 -4.11
C GLY A 29 19.14 6.24 -4.21
N VAL A 30 19.60 7.49 -4.40
CA VAL A 30 21.02 7.81 -4.59
C VAL A 30 21.77 7.95 -3.27
N GLN A 31 21.26 8.76 -2.34
CA GLN A 31 21.96 9.13 -1.10
C GLN A 31 21.33 8.57 0.19
N GLY A 32 20.20 7.87 0.08
CA GLY A 32 19.42 7.40 1.21
C GLY A 32 18.38 8.40 1.67
N TRP A 33 17.27 7.86 2.25
CA TRP A 33 16.16 8.69 2.72
C TRP A 33 16.54 9.58 3.91
N ARG A 34 17.35 9.04 4.82
CA ARG A 34 17.79 9.77 6.02
C ARG A 34 18.57 11.02 5.67
N ASP A 35 19.49 10.91 4.73
CA ASP A 35 20.41 11.97 4.34
C ASP A 35 19.79 12.97 3.34
N THR A 36 18.63 12.64 2.75
CA THR A 36 17.87 13.53 1.89
C THR A 36 17.18 14.61 2.73
N THR A 37 17.47 15.88 2.47
CA THR A 37 16.86 17.04 3.15
C THR A 37 15.71 17.64 2.34
N MET A 38 14.86 18.43 2.99
CA MET A 38 13.83 19.22 2.29
C MET A 38 14.45 20.25 1.33
N ALA A 39 15.66 20.73 1.61
CA ALA A 39 16.38 21.66 0.74
C ALA A 39 16.80 20.97 -0.56
N ASP A 40 17.39 19.76 -0.46
CA ASP A 40 17.81 18.97 -1.63
C ASP A 40 16.60 18.62 -2.53
N ILE A 41 15.47 18.28 -1.91
CA ILE A 41 14.23 18.00 -2.63
C ILE A 41 13.72 19.24 -3.36
N ALA A 42 13.73 20.40 -2.70
CA ALA A 42 13.30 21.67 -3.31
C ALA A 42 14.18 22.00 -4.51
N GLU A 43 15.50 21.93 -4.35
CA GLU A 43 16.48 22.21 -5.41
C GLU A 43 16.27 21.25 -6.60
N THR A 44 16.19 19.95 -6.33
CA THR A 44 15.98 18.92 -7.38
C THR A 44 14.66 19.11 -8.11
N ALA A 45 13.61 19.54 -7.40
CA ALA A 45 12.29 19.82 -7.98
C ALA A 45 12.20 21.18 -8.67
N GLY A 46 13.25 22.02 -8.56
CA GLY A 46 13.26 23.39 -9.11
C GLY A 46 12.31 24.33 -8.38
N LEU A 47 12.16 24.15 -7.07
CA LEU A 47 11.31 24.93 -6.17
C LEU A 47 12.14 25.68 -5.13
N SER A 48 11.59 26.77 -4.63
CA SER A 48 12.05 27.34 -3.37
C SER A 48 11.59 26.49 -2.18
N LEU A 49 12.30 26.59 -1.05
CA LEU A 49 11.87 25.93 0.21
C LEU A 49 10.47 26.38 0.67
N VAL A 50 10.09 27.62 0.39
CA VAL A 50 8.76 28.15 0.74
C VAL A 50 7.67 27.46 -0.08
N GLU A 51 7.89 27.30 -1.39
CA GLU A 51 6.96 26.59 -2.26
C GLU A 51 6.84 25.13 -1.85
N LEU A 52 7.96 24.45 -1.62
CA LEU A 52 7.96 23.07 -1.15
C LEU A 52 7.21 22.93 0.19
N ARG A 53 7.49 23.82 1.17
CA ARG A 53 6.80 23.79 2.46
C ARG A 53 5.29 23.96 2.34
N ASN A 54 4.83 24.79 1.40
CA ASN A 54 3.40 25.00 1.17
C ASN A 54 2.72 23.80 0.54
N MET A 55 3.45 22.99 -0.25
CA MET A 55 2.96 21.74 -0.82
C MET A 55 3.06 20.57 0.17
N TYR A 56 4.20 20.45 0.83
CA TYR A 56 4.54 19.36 1.75
C TYR A 56 5.30 19.89 2.96
N GLY A 57 4.67 19.88 4.12
CA GLY A 57 5.26 20.41 5.35
C GLY A 57 6.39 19.55 5.96
N SER A 58 6.63 18.34 5.43
CA SER A 58 7.67 17.42 5.93
C SER A 58 7.96 16.29 4.94
N LYS A 59 9.07 15.58 5.14
CA LYS A 59 9.39 14.37 4.40
C LYS A 59 8.30 13.30 4.54
N THR A 60 7.71 13.15 5.72
CA THR A 60 6.59 12.22 5.95
C THR A 60 5.34 12.63 5.15
N ALA A 61 5.10 13.93 4.98
CA ALA A 61 4.01 14.42 4.13
C ALA A 61 4.24 14.10 2.65
N ILE A 62 5.49 14.10 2.17
CA ILE A 62 5.83 13.67 0.81
C ILE A 62 5.54 12.17 0.63
N LEU A 63 5.94 11.33 1.59
CA LEU A 63 5.59 9.90 1.56
C LEU A 63 4.08 9.65 1.59
N ALA A 64 3.35 10.44 2.38
CA ALA A 64 1.88 10.40 2.38
C ALA A 64 1.30 10.84 1.02
N GLY A 65 1.97 11.75 0.33
CA GLY A 65 1.66 12.16 -1.04
C GLY A 65 1.86 11.02 -2.04
N LEU A 66 2.98 10.30 -1.96
CA LEU A 66 3.24 9.11 -2.79
C LEU A 66 2.16 8.05 -2.59
N ILE A 67 1.79 7.77 -1.33
CA ILE A 67 0.74 6.82 -1.00
C ILE A 67 -0.58 7.22 -1.67
N ARG A 68 -0.98 8.49 -1.56
CA ARG A 68 -2.23 9.00 -2.18
C ARG A 68 -2.19 8.92 -3.70
N GLN A 69 -1.10 9.37 -4.33
CA GLN A 69 -0.94 9.29 -5.78
C GLN A 69 -1.06 7.85 -6.28
N THR A 70 -0.48 6.91 -5.56
CA THR A 70 -0.59 5.48 -5.86
C THR A 70 -2.03 4.98 -5.68
N ASP A 71 -2.72 5.40 -4.62
CA ASP A 71 -4.13 5.06 -4.39
C ASP A 71 -5.00 5.57 -5.54
N ASP A 72 -4.78 6.80 -6.02
CA ASP A 72 -5.52 7.39 -7.15
C ASP A 72 -5.35 6.56 -8.43
N ILE A 73 -4.13 6.09 -8.73
CA ILE A 73 -3.85 5.23 -9.89
C ILE A 73 -4.58 3.88 -9.77
N VAL A 74 -4.52 3.26 -8.58
CA VAL A 74 -5.19 1.98 -8.32
C VAL A 74 -6.71 2.12 -8.48
N LEU A 75 -7.29 3.16 -7.90
CA LEU A 75 -8.73 3.42 -7.96
C LEU A 75 -9.21 3.73 -9.38
N ALA A 76 -8.44 4.50 -10.14
CA ALA A 76 -8.75 4.81 -11.54
C ALA A 76 -8.77 3.57 -12.43
N GLY A 77 -7.97 2.56 -12.11
CA GLY A 77 -7.93 1.29 -12.84
C GLY A 77 -8.93 0.22 -12.33
N SER A 78 -9.71 0.50 -11.28
CA SER A 78 -10.68 -0.45 -10.71
C SER A 78 -11.97 -0.42 -11.52
N GLY A 79 -12.08 -1.27 -12.53
CA GLY A 79 -13.25 -1.38 -13.42
C GLY A 79 -14.41 -2.20 -12.85
N ALA A 80 -15.57 -2.16 -13.54
CA ALA A 80 -16.74 -2.98 -13.23
C ALA A 80 -16.48 -4.47 -13.54
N ASP A 81 -15.57 -4.75 -14.45
CA ASP A 81 -15.31 -6.06 -15.02
C ASP A 81 -14.83 -7.10 -13.99
N MET A 82 -14.24 -6.62 -12.88
CA MET A 82 -13.75 -7.48 -11.80
C MET A 82 -14.83 -7.85 -10.75
N ALA A 83 -16.08 -7.40 -10.92
CA ALA A 83 -17.12 -7.59 -9.89
C ALA A 83 -17.45 -9.07 -9.64
N ASP A 84 -17.41 -9.88 -10.68
CA ASP A 84 -17.77 -11.30 -10.68
C ASP A 84 -16.60 -12.22 -10.35
N GLU A 85 -15.39 -11.68 -10.28
CA GLU A 85 -14.19 -12.44 -9.96
C GLU A 85 -14.11 -12.80 -8.47
N PRO A 86 -13.44 -13.91 -8.11
CA PRO A 86 -13.20 -14.27 -6.72
C PRO A 86 -12.49 -13.16 -5.94
N VAL A 87 -12.82 -13.00 -4.66
CA VAL A 87 -12.21 -11.99 -3.76
C VAL A 87 -10.67 -12.02 -3.81
N ARG A 88 -10.10 -13.23 -3.89
CA ARG A 88 -8.65 -13.44 -3.99
C ARG A 88 -8.07 -12.79 -5.23
N ASP A 89 -8.69 -13.00 -6.38
CA ASP A 89 -8.18 -12.54 -7.68
C ASP A 89 -8.31 -11.00 -7.78
N ARG A 90 -9.38 -10.43 -7.23
CA ARG A 90 -9.54 -8.98 -7.10
C ARG A 90 -8.46 -8.35 -6.22
N LEU A 91 -8.13 -8.97 -5.08
CA LEU A 91 -7.04 -8.50 -4.22
C LEU A 91 -5.67 -8.65 -4.88
N PHE A 92 -5.48 -9.75 -5.61
CA PHE A 92 -4.25 -9.97 -6.37
C PHE A 92 -4.04 -8.84 -7.38
N ASP A 93 -5.05 -8.54 -8.19
CA ASP A 93 -5.00 -7.47 -9.19
C ASP A 93 -4.74 -6.09 -8.57
N VAL A 94 -5.46 -5.73 -7.50
CA VAL A 94 -5.29 -4.45 -6.79
C VAL A 94 -3.87 -4.30 -6.26
N ILE A 95 -3.29 -5.36 -5.66
CA ILE A 95 -1.93 -5.31 -5.12
C ILE A 95 -0.90 -5.22 -6.25
N MET A 96 -1.04 -6.00 -7.33
CA MET A 96 -0.12 -5.94 -8.47
C MET A 96 -0.15 -4.57 -9.14
N ARG A 97 -1.33 -4.03 -9.42
CA ARG A 97 -1.49 -2.67 -9.98
C ARG A 97 -0.83 -1.61 -9.10
N ARG A 98 -0.89 -1.78 -7.78
CA ARG A 98 -0.22 -0.90 -6.84
C ARG A 98 1.30 -0.99 -6.96
N LEU A 99 1.85 -2.19 -7.07
CA LEU A 99 3.29 -2.38 -7.24
C LEU A 99 3.78 -1.83 -8.58
N ASP A 100 2.99 -1.97 -9.65
CA ASP A 100 3.29 -1.39 -10.95
C ASP A 100 3.31 0.15 -10.88
N ALA A 101 2.35 0.76 -10.19
CA ALA A 101 2.33 2.22 -9.97
C ALA A 101 3.53 2.72 -9.16
N LEU A 102 4.10 1.88 -8.29
CA LEU A 102 5.28 2.19 -7.49
C LEU A 102 6.61 1.87 -8.21
N ALA A 103 6.58 1.13 -9.32
CA ALA A 103 7.78 0.67 -10.02
C ALA A 103 8.77 1.80 -10.37
N PRO A 104 8.34 3.00 -10.82
CA PRO A 104 9.26 4.11 -11.11
C PRO A 104 10.04 4.62 -9.91
N TYR A 105 9.59 4.32 -8.69
CA TYR A 105 10.14 4.81 -7.41
C TYR A 105 10.83 3.72 -6.60
N ARG A 106 11.07 2.54 -7.17
CA ARG A 106 11.50 1.32 -6.47
C ARG A 106 12.75 1.53 -5.61
N ASP A 107 13.80 2.13 -6.15
CA ASP A 107 15.05 2.37 -5.43
C ASP A 107 14.86 3.33 -4.25
N GLY A 108 14.10 4.40 -4.48
CA GLY A 108 13.71 5.34 -3.43
C GLY A 108 12.90 4.69 -2.33
N ILE A 109 11.94 3.84 -2.69
CA ILE A 109 11.12 3.08 -1.73
C ILE A 109 11.97 2.09 -0.94
N ALA A 110 12.95 1.43 -1.58
CA ALA A 110 13.87 0.53 -0.90
C ALA A 110 14.71 1.28 0.16
N ALA A 111 15.20 2.48 -0.17
CA ALA A 111 15.92 3.34 0.77
C ALA A 111 15.02 3.81 1.91
N VAL A 112 13.81 4.27 1.60
CA VAL A 112 12.81 4.67 2.60
C VAL A 112 12.47 3.50 3.53
N ALA A 113 12.19 2.32 3.00
CA ALA A 113 11.86 1.14 3.80
C ALA A 113 12.99 0.76 4.77
N ARG A 114 14.25 0.82 4.30
CA ARG A 114 15.43 0.55 5.12
C ARG A 114 15.57 1.56 6.27
N ASP A 115 15.36 2.84 5.99
CA ASP A 115 15.57 3.89 6.98
C ASP A 115 14.40 4.00 7.98
N LEU A 116 13.17 3.73 7.56
CA LEU A 116 11.99 3.69 8.43
C LEU A 116 12.07 2.59 9.49
N THR A 117 12.79 1.48 9.23
CA THR A 117 13.02 0.45 10.26
C THR A 117 13.81 0.99 11.46
N ARG A 118 14.58 2.07 11.27
CA ARG A 118 15.37 2.76 12.30
C ARG A 118 14.65 3.94 12.95
N ASP A 119 13.48 4.31 12.41
CA ASP A 119 12.62 5.37 12.95
C ASP A 119 11.19 4.83 13.18
N PRO A 120 10.97 4.14 14.33
CA PRO A 120 9.68 3.55 14.64
C PRO A 120 8.56 4.60 14.79
N GLY A 121 8.88 5.82 15.14
CA GLY A 121 7.91 6.91 15.25
C GLY A 121 7.36 7.32 13.88
N ALA A 122 8.24 7.57 12.90
CA ALA A 122 7.85 7.88 11.54
C ALA A 122 7.11 6.70 10.88
N LEU A 123 7.58 5.46 11.11
CA LEU A 123 6.90 4.26 10.61
C LEU A 123 5.49 4.14 11.20
N ALA A 124 5.31 4.30 12.50
CA ALA A 124 4.01 4.23 13.16
C ALA A 124 3.06 5.33 12.65
N CYS A 125 3.56 6.55 12.46
CA CYS A 125 2.78 7.67 11.92
C CYS A 125 2.28 7.37 10.49
N LEU A 126 3.14 6.87 9.62
CA LEU A 126 2.77 6.48 8.25
C LEU A 126 1.80 5.31 8.25
N ALA A 127 2.04 4.28 9.06
CA ALA A 127 1.22 3.07 9.10
C ALA A 127 -0.18 3.35 9.69
N ALA A 128 -0.27 4.11 10.78
CA ALA A 128 -1.54 4.41 11.46
C ALA A 128 -2.40 5.43 10.71
N GLY A 129 -1.79 6.36 9.99
CA GLY A 129 -2.45 7.42 9.23
C GLY A 129 -2.65 7.06 7.76
N PRO A 130 -1.74 7.54 6.87
CA PRO A 130 -1.88 7.35 5.42
C PRO A 130 -1.92 5.90 5.00
N GLY A 131 -1.08 5.04 5.58
CA GLY A 131 -1.00 3.63 5.24
C GLY A 131 -2.30 2.88 5.56
N ARG A 132 -2.86 3.10 6.75
CA ARG A 132 -4.16 2.49 7.11
C ARG A 132 -5.27 2.92 6.16
N ARG A 133 -5.31 4.21 5.81
CA ARG A 133 -6.31 4.74 4.86
C ARG A 133 -6.13 4.12 3.48
N SER A 134 -4.90 3.99 3.01
CA SER A 134 -4.58 3.33 1.75
C SER A 134 -5.03 1.87 1.72
N LEU A 135 -4.81 1.10 2.81
CA LEU A 135 -5.31 -0.28 2.91
C LEU A 135 -6.85 -0.34 2.84
N GLN A 136 -7.55 0.64 3.39
CA GLN A 136 -9.00 0.75 3.26
C GLN A 136 -9.41 0.96 1.79
N TRP A 137 -8.74 1.88 1.08
CA TRP A 137 -8.98 2.09 -0.35
C TRP A 137 -8.66 0.85 -1.19
N MET A 138 -7.63 0.08 -0.84
CA MET A 138 -7.35 -1.20 -1.51
C MET A 138 -8.48 -2.23 -1.32
N LEU A 139 -9.09 -2.30 -0.13
CA LEU A 139 -10.27 -3.13 0.10
C LEU A 139 -11.47 -2.65 -0.72
N GLU A 140 -11.71 -1.34 -0.76
CA GLU A 140 -12.78 -0.75 -1.59
C GLU A 140 -12.55 -1.03 -3.09
N ALA A 141 -11.33 -0.86 -3.58
CA ALA A 141 -10.95 -1.19 -4.96
C ALA A 141 -11.19 -2.66 -5.30
N ALA A 142 -10.94 -3.57 -4.34
CA ALA A 142 -11.24 -4.99 -4.45
C ALA A 142 -12.71 -5.32 -4.17
N ARG A 143 -13.58 -4.32 -3.96
CA ARG A 143 -15.00 -4.48 -3.59
C ARG A 143 -15.22 -5.35 -2.36
N ILE A 144 -14.34 -5.22 -1.38
CA ILE A 144 -14.43 -5.88 -0.09
C ILE A 144 -14.85 -4.84 0.94
N GLN A 145 -16.05 -4.97 1.47
CA GLN A 145 -16.50 -4.11 2.55
C GLN A 145 -16.04 -4.71 3.89
N PRO A 146 -15.15 -4.03 4.62
CA PRO A 146 -14.83 -4.43 5.98
C PRO A 146 -16.06 -4.24 6.87
N TRP A 147 -16.51 -5.28 7.54
CA TRP A 147 -17.74 -5.21 8.33
C TRP A 147 -17.53 -5.59 9.80
N GLY A 148 -18.28 -4.91 10.66
CA GLY A 148 -18.38 -5.22 12.09
C GLY A 148 -17.05 -5.18 12.85
N LEU A 149 -16.95 -5.98 13.89
CA LEU A 149 -15.76 -6.10 14.75
C LEU A 149 -14.55 -6.69 14.05
N ALA A 150 -14.73 -7.33 12.90
CA ALA A 150 -13.64 -7.92 12.12
C ALA A 150 -12.90 -6.90 11.23
N ALA A 151 -13.47 -5.71 10.97
CA ALA A 151 -12.88 -4.71 10.09
C ALA A 151 -11.42 -4.34 10.44
N PRO A 152 -11.05 -4.08 11.72
CA PRO A 152 -9.66 -3.78 12.06
C PRO A 152 -8.72 -4.95 11.79
N LEU A 153 -9.19 -6.19 11.95
CA LEU A 153 -8.40 -7.40 11.70
C LEU A 153 -8.17 -7.60 10.20
N GLN A 154 -9.18 -7.34 9.37
CA GLN A 154 -9.07 -7.41 7.91
C GLN A 154 -8.05 -6.40 7.38
N ILE A 155 -8.10 -5.14 7.85
CA ILE A 155 -7.14 -4.09 7.47
C ILE A 155 -5.71 -4.48 7.90
N LYS A 156 -5.53 -4.96 9.14
CA LYS A 156 -4.22 -5.42 9.64
C LYS A 156 -3.72 -6.63 8.84
N GLY A 157 -4.59 -7.59 8.55
CA GLY A 157 -4.27 -8.76 7.74
C GLY A 157 -3.79 -8.38 6.34
N LEU A 158 -4.52 -7.49 5.65
CA LEU A 158 -4.09 -6.95 4.36
C LEU A 158 -2.76 -6.22 4.47
N GLY A 159 -2.55 -5.43 5.53
CA GLY A 159 -1.28 -4.73 5.78
C GLY A 159 -0.10 -5.67 5.91
N LEU A 160 -0.26 -6.80 6.59
CA LEU A 160 0.77 -7.84 6.72
C LEU A 160 1.06 -8.53 5.38
N VAL A 161 0.02 -8.88 4.63
CA VAL A 161 0.16 -9.44 3.27
C VAL A 161 0.93 -8.45 2.40
N TYR A 162 0.47 -7.21 2.33
CA TYR A 162 1.09 -6.16 1.51
C TYR A 162 2.56 -5.92 1.89
N ALA A 163 2.85 -5.78 3.19
CA ALA A 163 4.23 -5.58 3.65
C ALA A 163 5.15 -6.76 3.32
N SER A 164 4.63 -8.01 3.39
CA SER A 164 5.40 -9.21 3.02
C SER A 164 5.70 -9.26 1.53
N VAL A 165 4.72 -8.94 0.69
CA VAL A 165 4.86 -8.91 -0.77
C VAL A 165 5.75 -7.74 -1.21
N LEU A 166 5.57 -6.55 -0.64
CA LEU A 166 6.41 -5.39 -0.91
C LEU A 166 7.89 -5.69 -0.65
N ARG A 167 8.20 -6.43 0.42
CA ARG A 167 9.58 -6.83 0.71
C ARG A 167 10.16 -7.73 -0.38
N VAL A 168 9.40 -8.70 -0.89
CA VAL A 168 9.83 -9.55 -2.01
C VAL A 168 9.98 -8.72 -3.27
N TRP A 169 9.01 -7.88 -3.57
CA TRP A 169 9.03 -7.00 -4.74
C TRP A 169 10.27 -6.10 -4.78
N LEU A 170 10.69 -5.53 -3.64
CA LEU A 170 11.89 -4.69 -3.56
C LEU A 170 13.19 -5.43 -3.93
N THR A 171 13.21 -6.76 -3.85
CA THR A 171 14.37 -7.62 -4.15
C THR A 171 14.18 -8.51 -5.38
N ASP A 172 13.04 -8.41 -6.05
CA ASP A 172 12.75 -9.20 -7.24
C ASP A 172 13.32 -8.51 -8.48
N GLU A 173 14.44 -8.99 -9.00
CA GLU A 173 15.13 -8.44 -10.18
C GLU A 173 14.55 -8.95 -11.52
N GLY A 174 13.57 -9.88 -11.47
CA GLY A 174 12.93 -10.42 -12.67
C GLY A 174 12.02 -9.39 -13.33
N GLU A 175 12.11 -9.23 -14.65
CA GLU A 175 11.23 -8.33 -15.42
C GLU A 175 9.76 -8.74 -15.32
N ASP A 176 9.48 -10.03 -15.18
CA ASP A 176 8.15 -10.62 -15.08
C ASP A 176 7.58 -10.63 -13.65
N LEU A 177 8.34 -10.17 -12.65
CA LEU A 177 7.95 -10.18 -11.24
C LEU A 177 7.45 -11.55 -10.73
N SER A 178 7.97 -12.64 -11.28
CA SER A 178 7.49 -14.01 -10.98
C SER A 178 7.59 -14.37 -9.49
N LYS A 179 8.67 -13.96 -8.81
CA LYS A 179 8.83 -14.17 -7.37
C LYS A 179 7.80 -13.38 -6.57
N THR A 180 7.52 -12.15 -6.99
CA THR A 180 6.53 -11.27 -6.38
C THR A 180 5.12 -11.85 -6.53
N MET A 181 4.74 -12.27 -7.74
CA MET A 181 3.45 -12.91 -8.01
C MET A 181 3.29 -14.19 -7.19
N ALA A 182 4.29 -15.06 -7.16
CA ALA A 182 4.25 -16.29 -6.36
C ALA A 182 4.14 -16.01 -4.85
N ALA A 183 4.83 -14.96 -4.35
CA ALA A 183 4.75 -14.56 -2.95
C ALA A 183 3.34 -14.03 -2.60
N LEU A 184 2.74 -13.24 -3.49
CA LEU A 184 1.39 -12.70 -3.33
C LEU A 184 0.35 -13.83 -3.34
N ASP A 185 0.42 -14.72 -4.31
CA ASP A 185 -0.45 -15.88 -4.43
C ASP A 185 -0.43 -16.73 -3.16
N LYS A 186 0.76 -17.06 -2.68
CA LYS A 186 0.97 -17.80 -1.44
C LYS A 186 0.44 -17.07 -0.20
N ALA A 187 0.61 -15.75 -0.13
CA ALA A 187 0.14 -14.95 1.00
C ALA A 187 -1.40 -14.90 1.05
N LEU A 188 -2.06 -14.69 -0.10
CA LEU A 188 -3.51 -14.69 -0.21
C LEU A 188 -4.11 -16.07 0.09
N GLY A 189 -3.50 -17.14 -0.42
CA GLY A 189 -3.93 -18.51 -0.12
C GLY A 189 -3.84 -18.88 1.37
N ARG A 190 -2.85 -18.37 2.09
CA ARG A 190 -2.76 -18.53 3.56
C ARG A 190 -3.91 -17.84 4.29
N VAL A 191 -4.24 -16.60 3.89
CA VAL A 191 -5.36 -15.86 4.49
C VAL A 191 -6.67 -16.61 4.25
N GLU A 192 -6.91 -17.10 3.05
CA GLU A 192 -8.11 -17.88 2.71
C GLU A 192 -8.19 -19.16 3.54
N SER A 193 -7.09 -19.89 3.69
CA SER A 193 -7.02 -21.09 4.51
C SER A 193 -7.34 -20.82 5.98
N ILE A 194 -6.81 -19.75 6.55
CA ILE A 194 -7.10 -19.34 7.93
C ILE A 194 -8.59 -19.00 8.09
N LEU A 195 -9.15 -18.20 7.18
CA LEU A 195 -10.56 -17.82 7.22
C LEU A 195 -11.48 -19.01 7.06
N SER A 196 -11.17 -19.96 6.19
CA SER A 196 -11.95 -21.19 6.00
C SER A 196 -11.92 -22.09 7.25
N THR A 197 -10.79 -22.16 7.93
CA THR A 197 -10.65 -22.93 9.18
C THR A 197 -11.46 -22.30 10.31
N LEU A 198 -11.44 -20.95 10.42
CA LEU A 198 -12.24 -20.23 11.42
C LEU A 198 -13.76 -20.39 11.17
N ARG A 199 -14.20 -20.42 9.90
CA ARG A 199 -15.61 -20.63 9.55
C ARG A 199 -16.10 -22.06 9.84
N ARG A 200 -15.21 -23.07 9.75
CA ARG A 200 -15.58 -24.47 10.00
C ARG A 200 -15.80 -24.80 11.47
N GLY A 201 -15.38 -23.94 12.40
CA GLY A 201 -15.50 -24.17 13.85
C GLY A 201 -14.73 -25.40 14.35
N PRO A 202 -14.55 -25.57 15.66
CA PRO A 202 -13.98 -26.81 16.18
C PRO A 202 -14.91 -27.96 15.84
N ARG A 203 -14.39 -28.98 15.13
CA ARG A 203 -15.11 -30.24 14.95
C ARG A 203 -15.43 -30.73 16.35
N ARG A 204 -16.73 -30.70 16.74
CA ARG A 204 -17.20 -31.43 17.91
C ARG A 204 -16.80 -32.89 17.69
N PHE A 205 -15.88 -33.35 18.50
CA PHE A 205 -15.62 -34.79 18.65
C PHE A 205 -16.96 -35.40 19.10
N ARG A 206 -17.64 -36.02 18.15
CA ARG A 206 -18.82 -36.84 18.45
C ARG A 206 -18.26 -38.07 19.16
N ARG A 207 -18.35 -38.05 20.48
CA ARG A 207 -18.10 -39.19 21.32
C ARG A 207 -19.20 -40.21 20.98
N ASP A 208 -18.86 -41.26 20.30
CA ASP A 208 -19.72 -42.41 20.12
C ASP A 208 -19.86 -43.09 21.49
N ASP A 209 -20.89 -42.70 22.24
CA ASP A 209 -21.41 -43.44 23.37
C ASP A 209 -22.27 -44.59 22.79
N ASN A 210 -21.62 -45.62 22.32
CA ASN A 210 -22.28 -46.87 21.95
C ASN A 210 -21.47 -48.04 22.50
N ASP A 211 -21.50 -48.16 23.82
CA ASP A 211 -21.11 -49.42 24.47
C ASP A 211 -21.74 -49.45 25.85
N THR A 212 -22.98 -49.93 25.95
CA THR A 212 -23.50 -50.64 27.12
C THR A 212 -24.96 -50.99 26.88
N ALA A 213 -25.23 -52.09 26.25
CA ALA A 213 -26.46 -52.83 26.47
C ALA A 213 -26.29 -54.24 25.86
N GLU A 214 -25.67 -55.10 26.62
CA GLU A 214 -25.99 -56.53 26.56
C GLU A 214 -25.28 -57.26 27.68
N THR A 215 -25.99 -57.50 28.72
CA THR A 215 -25.93 -58.79 29.45
C THR A 215 -26.89 -58.70 30.63
N THR A 216 -28.06 -59.30 30.49
CA THR A 216 -28.67 -60.14 31.56
C THR A 216 -29.93 -60.79 31.00
N THR A 217 -29.87 -62.07 30.69
CA THR A 217 -30.95 -62.99 30.86
C THR A 217 -30.33 -64.37 31.14
N GLU A 218 -30.64 -64.77 32.33
CA GLU A 218 -31.30 -65.99 32.49
C GLU A 218 -31.69 -66.51 33.67
#